data_95e0d4c9694c5a5d1da18746dcbd49bf
#
_entry.id   95e0d4c9694c5a5d1da18746dcbd49bf
#
_cell.length_a   1.000
_cell.length_b   1.000
_cell.length_c   1.000
_cell.angle_alpha   90.00
_cell.angle_beta   90.00
_cell.angle_gamma   90.00
#
_symmetry.space_group_name_H-M   'P 1'
#
loop_
_entity.id
_entity.type
_entity.pdbx_description
1 polymer ?
#
loop_
_entity_poly.entity_id
_entity_poly.type
_entity_poly.pdbx_seq_one_letter_code
_entity_poly.pdbx_strand_id
1 'polypeptide(L)'
;MCSNQDSKTTKRTLPYNRQSVIVAVYEVLDKNGAEYEKTEASTISAEMSVYGNLNRFSISVNEQETDTDLTVTMVHPCEGLSDAGIRRATTAIADSVSQHLENELEINKLSVQKQPV
;
A
#
# COMPACT_ATOMS: atom_id res chain seq x y z
N MET A 1 -7.89 11.36 20.57
CA MET A 1 -7.76 10.06 21.19
C MET A 1 -6.90 9.14 20.41
N CYS A 2 -5.94 8.53 21.10
CA CYS A 2 -4.97 7.69 20.44
C CYS A 2 -5.61 6.47 19.79
N SER A 3 -6.65 5.95 20.40
CA SER A 3 -7.30 4.75 19.90
C SER A 3 -7.92 4.93 18.53
N ASN A 4 -8.27 6.16 18.19
CA ASN A 4 -8.89 6.44 16.89
C ASN A 4 -7.90 6.38 15.74
N GLN A 5 -6.63 6.61 16.04
CA GLN A 5 -5.61 6.62 15.00
C GLN A 5 -5.35 5.21 14.46
N ASP A 6 -5.43 4.22 15.36
CA ASP A 6 -5.18 2.84 14.96
C ASP A 6 -6.20 2.32 13.97
N SER A 7 -7.45 2.75 14.11
CA SER A 7 -8.49 2.27 13.22
C SER A 7 -8.35 2.83 11.80
N LYS A 8 -7.57 3.89 11.63
CA LYS A 8 -7.37 4.50 10.31
C LYS A 8 -6.08 4.08 9.65
N THR A 9 -5.31 3.22 10.29
CA THR A 9 -3.99 2.86 9.82
C THR A 9 -3.83 1.35 9.77
N THR A 10 -3.27 0.86 8.67
CA THR A 10 -2.87 -0.53 8.53
C THR A 10 -1.37 -0.57 8.29
N LYS A 11 -0.68 -1.37 9.08
CA LYS A 11 0.76 -1.50 8.97
C LYS A 11 1.13 -2.94 8.63
N ARG A 12 2.06 -3.10 7.69
CA ARG A 12 2.55 -4.41 7.27
C ARG A 12 4.05 -4.40 7.19
N THR A 13 4.67 -5.45 7.67
CA THR A 13 6.10 -5.65 7.51
C THR A 13 6.31 -6.62 6.36
N LEU A 14 7.04 -6.19 5.33
CA LEU A 14 7.22 -6.95 4.11
C LEU A 14 8.69 -7.33 3.94
N PRO A 15 8.98 -8.59 3.58
CA PRO A 15 10.37 -9.06 3.44
C PRO A 15 10.96 -8.68 2.09
N TYR A 16 10.88 -7.40 1.74
CA TYR A 16 11.39 -6.87 0.48
C TYR A 16 12.09 -5.56 0.75
N ASN A 17 12.95 -5.14 -0.17
CA ASN A 17 13.61 -3.86 0.00
C ASN A 17 12.66 -2.71 -0.31
N ARG A 18 13.05 -1.51 0.13
CA ARG A 18 12.21 -0.33 0.01
C ARG A 18 11.83 -0.03 -1.44
N GLN A 19 12.79 -0.16 -2.34
CA GLN A 19 12.55 0.16 -3.76
C GLN A 19 11.46 -0.75 -4.33
N SER A 20 11.52 -2.04 -4.03
CA SER A 20 10.52 -2.97 -4.52
C SER A 20 9.14 -2.65 -3.99
N VAL A 21 9.06 -2.28 -2.71
CA VAL A 21 7.77 -1.95 -2.09
C VAL A 21 7.20 -0.67 -2.70
N ILE A 22 8.05 0.34 -2.92
CA ILE A 22 7.59 1.60 -3.52
C ILE A 22 7.04 1.36 -4.92
N VAL A 23 7.75 0.59 -5.72
CA VAL A 23 7.28 0.29 -7.08
C VAL A 23 5.94 -0.44 -7.03
N ALA A 24 5.80 -1.38 -6.10
CA ALA A 24 4.55 -2.11 -5.94
C ALA A 24 3.41 -1.18 -5.54
N VAL A 25 3.68 -0.20 -4.69
CA VAL A 25 2.68 0.78 -4.29
C VAL A 25 2.20 1.55 -5.53
N TYR A 26 3.12 2.04 -6.33
CA TYR A 26 2.74 2.77 -7.55
C TYR A 26 1.91 1.91 -8.50
N GLU A 27 2.31 0.65 -8.66
CA GLU A 27 1.58 -0.27 -9.55
C GLU A 27 0.16 -0.49 -9.06
N VAL A 28 -0.01 -0.67 -7.75
CA VAL A 28 -1.34 -0.87 -7.17
C VAL A 28 -2.19 0.38 -7.36
N LEU A 29 -1.61 1.56 -7.12
CA LEU A 29 -2.34 2.80 -7.28
C LEU A 29 -2.75 3.03 -8.74
N ASP A 30 -1.85 2.75 -9.67
CA ASP A 30 -2.17 2.86 -11.09
C ASP A 30 -3.30 1.93 -11.49
N LYS A 31 -3.29 0.70 -10.99
CA LYS A 31 -4.33 -0.27 -11.29
C LYS A 31 -5.68 0.17 -10.82
N ASN A 32 -5.72 0.92 -9.74
CA ASN A 32 -6.98 1.37 -9.15
C ASN A 32 -7.40 2.73 -9.64
N GLY A 33 -6.65 3.30 -10.57
CA GLY A 33 -6.99 4.60 -11.11
C GLY A 33 -6.80 5.73 -10.12
N ALA A 34 -5.95 5.52 -9.11
CA ALA A 34 -5.71 6.52 -8.09
C ALA A 34 -4.85 7.65 -8.64
N GLU A 35 -5.08 8.85 -8.11
CA GLU A 35 -4.17 9.95 -8.33
C GLU A 35 -3.24 10.03 -7.15
N TYR A 36 -1.96 10.19 -7.40
CA TYR A 36 -1.00 10.17 -6.31
C TYR A 36 0.20 11.05 -6.61
N GLU A 37 0.88 11.43 -5.53
CA GLU A 37 2.14 12.15 -5.65
C GLU A 37 3.03 11.82 -4.47
N LYS A 38 4.31 11.88 -4.70
CA LYS A 38 5.29 11.65 -3.65
C LYS A 38 5.44 12.97 -2.88
N THR A 39 5.15 12.94 -1.59
CA THR A 39 5.21 14.15 -0.77
C THR A 39 6.53 14.27 -0.02
N GLU A 40 7.10 13.13 0.37
CA GLU A 40 8.38 13.09 1.05
C GLU A 40 9.15 11.89 0.57
N ALA A 41 10.38 11.73 1.04
CA ALA A 41 11.23 10.64 0.58
C ALA A 41 10.58 9.27 0.73
N SER A 42 9.76 9.10 1.76
CA SER A 42 9.17 7.80 2.06
C SER A 42 7.65 7.79 2.06
N THR A 43 7.02 8.90 1.64
CA THR A 43 5.58 9.04 1.77
C THR A 43 4.93 9.40 0.44
N ILE A 44 3.82 8.72 0.14
CA ILE A 44 3.04 8.94 -1.06
C ILE A 44 1.63 9.35 -0.63
N SER A 45 1.14 10.46 -1.18
CA SER A 45 -0.24 10.88 -0.95
C SER A 45 -1.07 10.40 -2.13
N ALA A 46 -2.19 9.74 -1.87
CA ALA A 46 -3.01 9.16 -2.92
C ALA A 46 -4.47 9.44 -2.69
N GLU A 47 -5.20 9.65 -3.78
CA GLU A 47 -6.66 9.80 -3.74
C GLU A 47 -7.28 8.65 -4.48
N MET A 48 -8.20 7.96 -3.83
CA MET A 48 -8.87 6.81 -4.42
C MET A 48 -10.33 6.81 -4.04
N SER A 49 -11.13 6.26 -4.94
CA SER A 49 -12.55 6.08 -4.67
C SER A 49 -12.77 4.84 -3.78
N VAL A 50 -13.49 5.04 -2.70
CA VAL A 50 -13.88 3.95 -1.80
C VAL A 50 -15.39 4.02 -1.64
N TYR A 51 -16.07 2.96 -2.03
CA TYR A 51 -17.53 2.93 -2.01
C TYR A 51 -18.14 4.10 -2.76
N GLY A 52 -17.51 4.48 -3.88
CA GLY A 52 -18.01 5.55 -4.72
C GLY A 52 -17.65 6.95 -4.27
N ASN A 53 -16.91 7.10 -3.19
CA ASN A 53 -16.52 8.41 -2.67
C ASN A 53 -15.02 8.54 -2.62
N LEU A 54 -14.54 9.74 -2.93
CA LEU A 54 -13.12 10.01 -2.98
C LEU A 54 -12.54 10.16 -1.58
N ASN A 55 -11.45 9.46 -1.32
CA ASN A 55 -10.77 9.50 -0.04
C ASN A 55 -9.28 9.70 -0.24
N ARG A 56 -8.64 10.32 0.74
CA ARG A 56 -7.21 10.56 0.66
C ARG A 56 -6.46 9.64 1.61
N PHE A 57 -5.41 9.04 1.09
CA PHE A 57 -4.56 8.14 1.85
C PHE A 57 -3.14 8.66 1.92
N SER A 58 -2.46 8.32 2.99
CA SER A 58 -1.02 8.54 3.12
C SER A 58 -0.37 7.17 3.24
N ILE A 59 0.57 6.90 2.35
CA ILE A 59 1.25 5.60 2.31
C ILE A 59 2.72 5.83 2.57
N SER A 60 3.23 5.26 3.66
CA SER A 60 4.63 5.41 4.05
C SER A 60 5.36 4.08 3.88
N VAL A 61 6.59 4.17 3.39
CA VAL A 61 7.44 3.00 3.14
C VAL A 61 8.77 3.24 3.84
N ASN A 62 9.02 2.52 4.92
CA ASN A 62 10.22 2.72 5.72
C ASN A 62 11.03 1.43 5.81
N GLU A 63 12.26 1.48 5.32
CA GLU A 63 13.13 0.31 5.30
C GLU A 63 13.77 0.08 6.68
N GLN A 64 13.69 -1.16 7.13
CA GLN A 64 14.38 -1.60 8.31
C GLN A 64 15.59 -2.42 7.88
N GLU A 65 16.26 -3.07 8.81
CA GLU A 65 17.48 -3.80 8.49
C GLU A 65 17.26 -4.94 7.49
N THR A 66 16.18 -5.70 7.70
CA THR A 66 15.89 -6.84 6.84
C THR A 66 14.56 -6.74 6.13
N ASP A 67 13.71 -5.83 6.56
CA ASP A 67 12.34 -5.72 6.09
C ASP A 67 12.01 -4.29 5.73
N THR A 68 10.83 -4.10 5.20
CA THR A 68 10.30 -2.77 4.92
C THR A 68 8.92 -2.67 5.55
N ASP A 69 8.67 -1.61 6.30
CA ASP A 69 7.37 -1.35 6.90
C ASP A 69 6.53 -0.51 5.94
N LEU A 70 5.38 -1.04 5.61
CA LEU A 70 4.38 -0.34 4.79
C LEU A 70 3.27 0.12 5.72
N THR A 71 2.98 1.42 5.72
CA THR A 71 1.92 1.99 6.55
C THR A 71 0.93 2.71 5.66
N VAL A 72 -0.33 2.30 5.70
CA VAL A 72 -1.40 2.91 4.93
C VAL A 72 -2.37 3.57 5.89
N THR A 73 -2.53 4.87 5.75
CA THR A 73 -3.40 5.67 6.64
C THR A 73 -4.44 6.40 5.79
N MET A 74 -5.68 6.37 6.23
CA MET A 74 -6.71 7.18 5.58
C MET A 74 -6.72 8.55 6.26
N VAL A 75 -6.29 9.57 5.52
CA VAL A 75 -6.12 10.91 6.09
C VAL A 75 -7.43 11.66 6.17
N HIS A 76 -8.21 11.61 5.09
CA HIS A 76 -9.49 12.31 5.02
C HIS A 76 -10.56 11.34 4.58
N PRO A 77 -11.18 10.61 5.51
CA PRO A 77 -12.27 9.70 5.15
C PRO A 77 -13.51 10.50 4.76
N CYS A 78 -14.28 9.95 3.85
CA CYS A 78 -15.52 10.58 3.47
C CYS A 78 -16.53 10.47 4.61
N GLU A 79 -17.49 11.38 4.58
CA GLU A 79 -18.54 11.40 5.59
C GLU A 79 -19.33 10.11 5.54
N GLY A 80 -19.62 9.56 6.70
CA GLY A 80 -20.42 8.35 6.78
C GLY A 80 -19.62 7.06 6.72
N LEU A 81 -18.33 7.14 6.50
CA LEU A 81 -17.50 5.94 6.46
C LEU A 81 -17.17 5.50 7.88
N SER A 82 -17.53 4.28 8.22
CA SER A 82 -17.31 3.74 9.56
C SER A 82 -15.86 3.36 9.77
N ASP A 83 -15.47 3.18 11.04
CA ASP A 83 -14.13 2.72 11.37
C ASP A 83 -13.83 1.37 10.70
N ALA A 84 -14.81 0.49 10.65
CA ALA A 84 -14.66 -0.80 10.00
C ALA A 84 -14.41 -0.62 8.50
N GLY A 85 -15.11 0.33 7.89
CA GLY A 85 -14.91 0.63 6.47
C GLY A 85 -13.54 1.20 6.19
N ILE A 86 -13.07 2.08 7.08
CA ILE A 86 -11.74 2.65 6.95
C ILE A 86 -10.68 1.56 7.04
N ARG A 87 -10.81 0.70 8.03
CA ARG A 87 -9.85 -0.40 8.22
C ARG A 87 -9.85 -1.33 7.03
N ARG A 88 -11.03 -1.63 6.50
CA ARG A 88 -11.14 -2.51 5.34
C ARG A 88 -10.43 -1.89 4.13
N ALA A 89 -10.60 -0.60 3.93
CA ALA A 89 -9.98 0.09 2.80
C ALA A 89 -8.46 0.12 2.93
N THR A 90 -7.95 0.49 4.09
CA THR A 90 -6.49 0.54 4.29
C THR A 90 -5.87 -0.85 4.21
N THR A 91 -6.56 -1.85 4.75
CA THR A 91 -6.10 -3.23 4.69
C THR A 91 -6.08 -3.74 3.26
N ALA A 92 -7.10 -3.38 2.47
CA ALA A 92 -7.17 -3.81 1.07
C ALA A 92 -5.98 -3.27 0.28
N ILE A 93 -5.60 -2.03 0.52
CA ILE A 93 -4.43 -1.47 -0.17
C ILE A 93 -3.16 -2.21 0.24
N ALA A 94 -2.97 -2.42 1.53
CA ALA A 94 -1.79 -3.13 2.03
C ALA A 94 -1.74 -4.55 1.50
N ASP A 95 -2.87 -5.25 1.46
CA ASP A 95 -2.94 -6.59 0.91
C ASP A 95 -2.62 -6.61 -0.57
N SER A 96 -3.10 -5.62 -1.32
CA SER A 96 -2.84 -5.54 -2.75
C SER A 96 -1.36 -5.35 -3.03
N VAL A 97 -0.68 -4.53 -2.24
CA VAL A 97 0.75 -4.33 -2.39
C VAL A 97 1.50 -5.62 -2.10
N SER A 98 1.13 -6.29 -1.01
CA SER A 98 1.75 -7.55 -0.63
C SER A 98 1.55 -8.61 -1.71
N GLN A 99 0.33 -8.71 -2.24
CA GLN A 99 0.00 -9.68 -3.28
C GLN A 99 0.78 -9.38 -4.56
N HIS A 100 0.89 -8.12 -4.91
CA HIS A 100 1.64 -7.72 -6.09
C HIS A 100 3.10 -8.15 -5.99
N LEU A 101 3.70 -7.95 -4.82
CA LEU A 101 5.09 -8.35 -4.60
C LEU A 101 5.27 -9.86 -4.70
N GLU A 102 4.33 -10.61 -4.14
CA GLU A 102 4.39 -12.07 -4.23
C GLU A 102 4.26 -12.53 -5.68
N ASN A 103 3.38 -11.92 -6.43
CA ASN A 103 3.20 -12.26 -7.85
C ASN A 103 4.45 -11.95 -8.66
N GLU A 104 5.08 -10.82 -8.38
CA GLU A 104 6.32 -10.44 -9.05
C GLU A 104 7.43 -11.44 -8.78
N LEU A 105 7.53 -11.86 -7.52
CA LEU A 105 8.54 -12.83 -7.14
C LEU A 105 8.31 -14.16 -7.85
N GLU A 106 7.08 -14.60 -7.95
CA GLU A 106 6.71 -15.82 -8.64
C GLU A 106 7.11 -15.74 -10.11
N ILE A 107 6.80 -14.61 -10.76
CA ILE A 107 7.12 -14.44 -12.16
C ILE A 107 8.63 -14.45 -12.37
N ASN A 108 9.37 -13.81 -11.50
CA ASN A 108 10.82 -13.79 -11.58
C ASN A 108 11.41 -15.19 -11.43
N LYS A 109 10.86 -15.96 -10.52
CA LYS A 109 11.29 -17.33 -10.33
C LYS A 109 11.05 -18.16 -11.58
N LEU A 110 9.89 -18.01 -12.18
CA LEU A 110 9.55 -18.73 -13.40
C LEU A 110 10.47 -18.32 -14.54
N SER A 111 10.77 -17.05 -14.64
CA SER A 111 11.69 -16.56 -15.68
C SER A 111 13.07 -17.17 -15.53
N VAL A 112 13.57 -17.24 -14.31
CA VAL A 112 14.87 -17.82 -14.04
C VAL A 112 14.88 -19.30 -14.40
N GLN A 113 13.81 -19.99 -14.03
CA GLN A 113 13.70 -21.42 -14.30
C GLN A 113 13.60 -21.73 -15.79
N LYS A 114 13.00 -20.84 -16.54
CA LYS A 114 12.81 -21.03 -17.97
C LYS A 114 14.03 -20.72 -18.80
N GLN A 115 14.97 -20.01 -18.24
CA GLN A 115 16.16 -19.64 -18.99
C GLN A 115 16.97 -20.87 -19.35
N PRO A 116 17.23 -21.04 -20.62
CA PRO A 116 18.11 -22.12 -21.02
C PRO A 116 19.48 -21.80 -20.51
N VAL A 117 20.12 -22.76 -20.09
CA VAL A 117 21.46 -22.57 -19.54
C VAL A 117 22.46 -22.37 -20.64
#